data_31489cea9d1cca459ae0658291f0147d
#
_entry.id   31489cea9d1cca459ae0658291f0147d
#
_cell.length_a   1.000
_cell.length_b   1.000
_cell.length_c   1.000
_cell.angle_alpha   90.00
_cell.angle_beta   90.00
_cell.angle_gamma   90.00
#
_symmetry.space_group_name_H-M   'P 1'
#
loop_
_entity.id
_entity.type
_entity.pdbx_description
1 polymer ?
#
loop_
_entity_poly.entity_id
_entity_poly.type
_entity_poly.pdbx_seq_one_letter_code
_entity_poly.pdbx_strand_id
1 'polypeptide(L)'
;AQLSAALLAFVVLVLTLERMSRGRARFNNTSRQVAMPVRLRLPLALGVLAAFACFMPLLLGFLLPAALLLRMAFLEGDAQFGARFVELAHNSFVLAAITAVVAVLLAVLLAYAARLARSRLPQVLNRIVGLGYAVPGSVIAVGVLIPLTRVDRWLAQGWEALWGTNPGLLLTGGIAALIYAYLARFLAVALQTVESSLGKITPNMDDASRSLGFGKWATLRRVHMPMLRGSLLTAGLLVFVDVMKELPATLVIRPFNFDTLATQAHTLAADERLAEASTAALIIVAVGLLPMFWISRQILRVRRREG
;
A
#
# COMPACT_ATOMS: atom_id res chain seq x y z
N ALA A 1 3.51 -23.49 -2.72
CA ALA A 1 4.85 -23.10 -3.20
C ALA A 1 4.95 -23.12 -4.73
N GLN A 2 4.64 -24.25 -5.42
CA GLN A 2 4.78 -24.39 -6.88
C GLN A 2 3.90 -23.41 -7.67
N LEU A 3 2.60 -23.31 -7.34
CA LEU A 3 1.68 -22.35 -7.97
C LEU A 3 2.11 -20.90 -7.78
N SER A 4 2.64 -20.57 -6.60
CA SER A 4 3.12 -19.22 -6.32
C SER A 4 4.41 -18.90 -7.07
N ALA A 5 5.30 -19.86 -7.24
CA ALA A 5 6.49 -19.73 -8.08
C ALA A 5 6.13 -19.55 -9.56
N ALA A 6 5.15 -20.31 -10.06
CA ALA A 6 4.64 -20.17 -11.42
C ALA A 6 3.99 -18.79 -11.65
N LEU A 7 3.19 -18.30 -10.69
CA LEU A 7 2.60 -16.97 -10.76
C LEU A 7 3.68 -15.87 -10.77
N LEU A 8 4.69 -15.99 -9.91
CA LEU A 8 5.80 -15.05 -9.89
C LEU A 8 6.57 -15.04 -11.20
N ALA A 9 6.86 -16.23 -11.78
CA ALA A 9 7.51 -16.36 -13.08
C ALA A 9 6.68 -15.67 -14.18
N PHE A 10 5.36 -15.87 -14.18
CA PHE A 10 4.45 -15.19 -15.12
C PHE A 10 4.49 -13.67 -14.97
N VAL A 11 4.44 -13.15 -13.74
CA VAL A 11 4.53 -11.70 -13.49
C VAL A 11 5.87 -11.13 -13.97
N VAL A 12 6.98 -11.83 -13.69
CA VAL A 12 8.31 -11.40 -14.18
C VAL A 12 8.37 -11.42 -15.71
N LEU A 13 7.78 -12.43 -16.36
CA LEU A 13 7.67 -12.50 -17.82
C LEU A 13 6.90 -11.28 -18.37
N VAL A 14 5.72 -10.99 -17.84
CA VAL A 14 4.89 -9.85 -18.27
C VAL A 14 5.63 -8.53 -18.09
N LEU A 15 6.29 -8.32 -16.94
CA LEU A 15 7.07 -7.12 -16.68
C LEU A 15 8.29 -6.99 -17.60
N THR A 16 8.92 -8.09 -17.99
CA THR A 16 10.04 -8.04 -18.95
C THR A 16 9.54 -7.71 -20.34
N LEU A 17 8.42 -8.31 -20.79
CA LEU A 17 7.78 -8.00 -22.07
C LEU A 17 7.33 -6.55 -22.15
N GLU A 18 6.71 -6.01 -21.07
CA GLU A 18 6.34 -4.59 -20.99
C GLU A 18 7.56 -3.69 -21.15
N ARG A 19 8.67 -4.00 -20.48
CA ARG A 19 9.91 -3.21 -20.59
C ARG A 19 10.54 -3.27 -21.98
N MET A 20 10.51 -4.44 -22.61
CA MET A 20 11.00 -4.60 -23.98
C MET A 20 10.13 -3.79 -24.96
N SER A 21 8.80 -3.80 -24.77
CA SER A 21 7.85 -3.01 -25.56
C SER A 21 8.02 -1.50 -25.38
N ARG A 22 8.28 -1.01 -24.15
CA ARG A 22 8.50 0.43 -23.88
C ARG A 22 9.81 0.96 -24.48
N GLY A 23 10.80 0.13 -24.72
CA GLY A 23 12.08 0.54 -25.26
C GLY A 23 12.76 1.66 -24.45
N ARG A 24 13.41 2.61 -25.16
CA ARG A 24 14.03 3.82 -24.59
C ARG A 24 13.11 5.04 -24.56
N ALA A 25 11.82 4.88 -24.78
CA ALA A 25 10.87 6.00 -24.81
C ALA A 25 10.80 6.67 -23.42
N ARG A 26 11.37 7.86 -23.33
CA ARG A 26 11.25 8.72 -22.15
C ARG A 26 10.03 9.61 -22.36
N PHE A 27 8.93 9.34 -21.70
CA PHE A 27 7.75 10.20 -21.68
C PHE A 27 7.98 11.38 -20.71
N ASN A 28 8.93 12.25 -21.06
CA ASN A 28 9.14 13.49 -20.33
C ASN A 28 8.30 14.56 -20.99
N ASN A 29 7.18 14.90 -20.42
CA ASN A 29 6.47 16.13 -20.78
C ASN A 29 7.28 17.31 -20.23
N THR A 30 8.17 17.87 -21.04
CA THR A 30 8.94 19.09 -20.75
C THR A 30 8.13 20.34 -21.09
N SER A 31 7.00 20.23 -21.77
CA SER A 31 6.14 21.36 -22.10
C SER A 31 5.26 21.72 -20.89
N ARG A 32 5.31 22.97 -20.49
CA ARG A 32 4.45 23.60 -19.48
C ARG A 32 2.97 23.63 -19.88
N GLN A 33 2.68 23.35 -21.16
CA GLN A 33 1.33 23.21 -21.70
C GLN A 33 0.90 21.77 -21.63
N VAL A 34 0.12 21.43 -20.58
CA VAL A 34 -0.68 20.22 -20.57
C VAL A 34 -1.73 20.39 -21.67
N ALA A 35 -1.55 19.68 -22.80
CA ALA A 35 -2.57 19.66 -23.85
C ALA A 35 -3.89 19.23 -23.20
N MET A 36 -4.87 20.14 -23.15
CA MET A 36 -6.18 19.79 -22.63
C MET A 36 -6.75 18.64 -23.46
N PRO A 37 -7.26 17.57 -22.82
CA PRO A 37 -7.85 16.47 -23.56
C PRO A 37 -9.01 17.01 -24.40
N VAL A 38 -8.95 16.73 -25.70
CA VAL A 38 -10.00 17.14 -26.65
C VAL A 38 -11.30 16.46 -26.21
N ARG A 39 -12.29 17.26 -25.84
CA ARG A 39 -13.62 16.76 -25.48
C ARG A 39 -14.37 16.40 -26.77
N LEU A 40 -14.48 15.11 -27.05
CA LEU A 40 -15.31 14.61 -28.13
C LEU A 40 -16.79 14.68 -27.72
N ARG A 41 -17.62 15.35 -28.53
CA ARG A 41 -19.06 15.35 -28.35
C ARG A 41 -19.63 14.10 -29.01
N LEU A 42 -20.08 13.15 -28.21
CA LEU A 42 -20.75 11.94 -28.69
C LEU A 42 -22.23 12.25 -29.01
N PRO A 43 -22.81 11.69 -30.09
CA PRO A 43 -24.25 11.69 -30.28
C PRO A 43 -24.95 11.05 -29.08
N LEU A 44 -26.20 11.47 -28.79
CA LEU A 44 -26.93 11.10 -27.57
C LEU A 44 -26.93 9.57 -27.33
N ALA A 45 -27.21 8.80 -28.36
CA ALA A 45 -27.28 7.33 -28.24
C ALA A 45 -25.91 6.71 -27.83
N LEU A 46 -24.82 7.13 -28.48
CA LEU A 46 -23.47 6.67 -28.12
C LEU A 46 -23.02 7.20 -26.78
N GLY A 47 -23.44 8.40 -26.39
CA GLY A 47 -23.19 8.98 -25.07
C GLY A 47 -23.85 8.19 -23.95
N VAL A 48 -25.12 7.79 -24.11
CA VAL A 48 -25.84 6.94 -23.17
C VAL A 48 -25.22 5.56 -23.07
N LEU A 49 -24.88 4.95 -24.22
CA LEU A 49 -24.21 3.65 -24.23
C LEU A 49 -22.86 3.67 -23.51
N ALA A 50 -22.05 4.69 -23.78
CA ALA A 50 -20.76 4.88 -23.13
C ALA A 50 -20.92 5.11 -21.60
N ALA A 51 -21.88 5.93 -21.20
CA ALA A 51 -22.18 6.14 -19.77
C ALA A 51 -22.64 4.84 -19.09
N PHE A 52 -23.50 4.06 -19.75
CA PHE A 52 -23.94 2.76 -19.25
C PHE A 52 -22.79 1.76 -19.13
N ALA A 53 -21.94 1.68 -20.15
CA ALA A 53 -20.75 0.80 -20.13
C ALA A 53 -19.76 1.18 -19.02
N CYS A 54 -19.61 2.47 -18.70
CA CYS A 54 -18.78 2.93 -17.57
C CYS A 54 -19.46 2.71 -16.21
N PHE A 55 -20.79 2.81 -16.15
CA PHE A 55 -21.55 2.68 -14.91
C PHE A 55 -21.72 1.21 -14.47
N MET A 56 -21.83 0.28 -15.42
CA MET A 56 -22.03 -1.16 -15.13
C MET A 56 -20.98 -1.76 -14.21
N PRO A 57 -19.65 -1.60 -14.44
CA PRO A 57 -18.66 -2.10 -13.52
C PRO A 57 -18.76 -1.49 -12.12
N LEU A 58 -19.12 -0.20 -12.03
CA LEU A 58 -19.34 0.47 -10.75
C LEU A 58 -20.57 -0.08 -10.04
N LEU A 59 -21.66 -0.28 -10.77
CA LEU A 59 -22.90 -0.82 -10.22
C LEU A 59 -22.70 -2.24 -9.69
N LEU A 60 -22.19 -3.15 -10.54
CA LEU A 60 -22.07 -4.57 -10.19
C LEU A 60 -20.88 -4.86 -9.28
N GLY A 61 -19.75 -4.14 -9.44
CA GLY A 61 -18.52 -4.38 -8.68
C GLY A 61 -18.44 -3.64 -7.34
N PHE A 62 -19.24 -2.58 -7.16
CA PHE A 62 -19.19 -1.78 -5.95
C PHE A 62 -20.55 -1.49 -5.34
N LEU A 63 -21.47 -0.84 -6.08
CA LEU A 63 -22.75 -0.37 -5.49
C LEU A 63 -23.64 -1.52 -5.04
N LEU A 64 -23.76 -2.57 -5.83
CA LEU A 64 -24.57 -3.73 -5.49
C LEU A 64 -24.03 -4.49 -4.27
N PRO A 65 -22.75 -4.90 -4.22
CA PRO A 65 -22.17 -5.51 -3.02
C PRO A 65 -22.25 -4.60 -1.78
N ALA A 66 -21.99 -3.31 -1.92
CA ALA A 66 -22.10 -2.37 -0.81
C ALA A 66 -23.53 -2.23 -0.29
N ALA A 67 -24.52 -2.17 -1.19
CA ALA A 67 -25.94 -2.12 -0.82
C ALA A 67 -26.40 -3.41 -0.11
N LEU A 68 -25.93 -4.58 -0.56
CA LEU A 68 -26.22 -5.86 0.10
C LEU A 68 -25.61 -5.90 1.51
N LEU A 69 -24.35 -5.49 1.67
CA LEU A 69 -23.70 -5.42 2.99
C LEU A 69 -24.40 -4.41 3.91
N LEU A 70 -24.83 -3.25 3.39
CA LEU A 70 -25.60 -2.28 4.17
C LEU A 70 -26.94 -2.85 4.60
N ARG A 71 -27.64 -3.54 3.71
CA ARG A 71 -28.90 -4.22 4.03
C ARG A 71 -28.69 -5.24 5.15
N MET A 72 -27.68 -6.12 5.03
CA MET A 72 -27.36 -7.12 6.05
C MET A 72 -27.04 -6.48 7.39
N ALA A 73 -26.21 -5.42 7.40
CA ALA A 73 -25.81 -4.75 8.65
C ALA A 73 -26.97 -4.10 9.40
N PHE A 74 -27.95 -3.50 8.68
CA PHE A 74 -28.98 -2.66 9.31
C PHE A 74 -30.38 -3.27 9.31
N LEU A 75 -30.74 -4.07 8.30
CA LEU A 75 -32.10 -4.65 8.20
C LEU A 75 -32.19 -6.06 8.77
N GLU A 76 -31.11 -6.81 8.75
CA GLU A 76 -31.03 -8.15 9.35
C GLU A 76 -30.60 -8.12 10.83
N GLY A 77 -30.35 -6.92 11.37
CA GLY A 77 -30.24 -6.68 12.82
C GLY A 77 -28.90 -7.03 13.46
N ASP A 78 -27.86 -7.32 12.66
CA ASP A 78 -26.59 -7.82 13.18
C ASP A 78 -25.45 -6.79 13.17
N ALA A 79 -25.78 -5.48 13.21
CA ALA A 79 -24.79 -4.43 13.34
C ALA A 79 -24.04 -4.53 14.68
N GLN A 80 -22.84 -5.13 14.66
CA GLN A 80 -22.04 -5.39 15.85
C GLN A 80 -21.07 -4.23 16.13
N PHE A 81 -21.51 -3.24 16.91
CA PHE A 81 -20.69 -2.11 17.35
C PHE A 81 -20.24 -2.23 18.83
N GLY A 82 -20.09 -3.45 19.35
CA GLY A 82 -19.69 -3.70 20.72
C GLY A 82 -18.18 -3.47 20.99
N ALA A 83 -17.75 -3.74 22.24
CA ALA A 83 -16.34 -3.58 22.65
C ALA A 83 -15.37 -4.39 21.78
N ARG A 84 -15.76 -5.59 21.36
CA ARG A 84 -14.96 -6.43 20.43
C ARG A 84 -14.71 -5.76 19.09
N PHE A 85 -15.72 -5.10 18.54
CA PHE A 85 -15.58 -4.34 17.29
C PHE A 85 -14.58 -3.19 17.42
N VAL A 86 -14.66 -2.43 18.53
CA VAL A 86 -13.73 -1.33 18.80
C VAL A 86 -12.29 -1.85 18.91
N GLU A 87 -12.08 -2.98 19.57
CA GLU A 87 -10.77 -3.65 19.65
C GLU A 87 -10.24 -4.03 18.26
N LEU A 88 -11.05 -4.68 17.43
CA LEU A 88 -10.67 -5.07 16.06
C LEU A 88 -10.34 -3.86 15.18
N ALA A 89 -11.15 -2.80 15.28
CA ALA A 89 -10.92 -1.56 14.56
C ALA A 89 -9.63 -0.87 15.01
N HIS A 90 -9.38 -0.83 16.32
CA HIS A 90 -8.14 -0.29 16.88
C HIS A 90 -6.92 -1.08 16.41
N ASN A 91 -6.95 -2.41 16.50
CA ASN A 91 -5.86 -3.28 16.07
C ASN A 91 -5.54 -3.07 14.58
N SER A 92 -6.57 -3.07 13.74
CA SER A 92 -6.42 -2.84 12.29
C SER A 92 -5.83 -1.45 12.00
N PHE A 93 -6.35 -0.41 12.67
CA PHE A 93 -5.91 0.97 12.46
C PHE A 93 -4.46 1.18 12.91
N VAL A 94 -4.10 0.73 14.11
CA VAL A 94 -2.73 0.87 14.65
C VAL A 94 -1.72 0.13 13.79
N LEU A 95 -2.03 -1.10 13.40
CA LEU A 95 -1.19 -1.91 12.53
C LEU A 95 -0.97 -1.24 11.17
N ALA A 96 -2.05 -0.75 10.55
CA ALA A 96 -1.99 -0.06 9.27
C ALA A 96 -1.23 1.29 9.37
N ALA A 97 -1.46 2.06 10.44
CA ALA A 97 -0.80 3.34 10.65
C ALA A 97 0.72 3.17 10.87
N ILE A 98 1.14 2.25 11.73
CA ILE A 98 2.56 1.98 11.97
C ILE A 98 3.23 1.53 10.67
N THR A 99 2.63 0.56 9.97
CA THR A 99 3.18 0.04 8.71
C THR A 99 3.27 1.13 7.65
N ALA A 100 2.25 1.97 7.49
CA ALA A 100 2.24 3.06 6.52
C ALA A 100 3.34 4.10 6.80
N VAL A 101 3.50 4.51 8.07
CA VAL A 101 4.55 5.46 8.46
C VAL A 101 5.93 4.88 8.19
N VAL A 102 6.19 3.64 8.61
CA VAL A 102 7.49 2.98 8.39
C VAL A 102 7.76 2.79 6.90
N ALA A 103 6.75 2.36 6.12
CA ALA A 103 6.88 2.19 4.68
C ALA A 103 7.21 3.52 3.97
N VAL A 104 6.56 4.62 4.33
CA VAL A 104 6.85 5.95 3.74
C VAL A 104 8.25 6.41 4.10
N LEU A 105 8.68 6.25 5.34
CA LEU A 105 10.04 6.62 5.77
C LEU A 105 11.09 5.82 5.00
N LEU A 106 10.92 4.49 4.90
CA LEU A 106 11.82 3.62 4.13
C LEU A 106 11.80 3.98 2.64
N ALA A 107 10.63 4.24 2.06
CA ALA A 107 10.49 4.63 0.66
C ALA A 107 11.24 5.94 0.36
N VAL A 108 11.15 6.95 1.24
CA VAL A 108 11.91 8.20 1.10
C VAL A 108 13.41 7.94 1.15
N LEU A 109 13.87 7.14 2.11
CA LEU A 109 15.28 6.81 2.24
C LEU A 109 15.82 6.06 1.01
N LEU A 110 15.09 5.05 0.54
CA LEU A 110 15.48 4.24 -0.62
C LEU A 110 15.46 5.05 -1.93
N ALA A 111 14.39 5.82 -2.16
CA ALA A 111 14.26 6.66 -3.35
C ALA A 111 15.35 7.75 -3.37
N TYR A 112 15.63 8.37 -2.22
CA TYR A 112 16.65 9.40 -2.12
C TYR A 112 18.06 8.83 -2.24
N ALA A 113 18.33 7.65 -1.65
CA ALA A 113 19.60 6.95 -1.83
C ALA A 113 19.83 6.62 -3.31
N ALA A 114 18.81 6.14 -4.03
CA ALA A 114 18.90 5.87 -5.46
C ALA A 114 19.15 7.14 -6.29
N ARG A 115 18.57 8.29 -5.89
CA ARG A 115 18.80 9.60 -6.54
C ARG A 115 20.23 10.09 -6.36
N LEU A 116 20.84 9.89 -5.19
CA LEU A 116 22.20 10.34 -4.88
C LEU A 116 23.29 9.40 -5.38
N ALA A 117 22.95 8.18 -5.68
CA ALA A 117 23.92 7.15 -6.04
C ALA A 117 24.49 7.38 -7.43
N ARG A 118 25.81 7.23 -7.55
CA ARG A 118 26.51 7.19 -8.84
C ARG A 118 26.47 5.80 -9.49
N SER A 119 26.29 4.75 -8.69
CA SER A 119 26.17 3.36 -9.15
C SER A 119 24.72 2.99 -9.47
N ARG A 120 24.53 1.91 -10.26
CA ARG A 120 23.20 1.39 -10.59
C ARG A 120 22.62 0.47 -9.52
N LEU A 121 23.40 0.13 -8.48
CA LEU A 121 22.99 -0.83 -7.46
C LEU A 121 21.71 -0.41 -6.71
N PRO A 122 21.58 0.82 -6.18
CA PRO A 122 20.36 1.22 -5.48
C PRO A 122 19.11 1.17 -6.38
N GLN A 123 19.23 1.52 -7.66
CA GLN A 123 18.11 1.42 -8.60
C GLN A 123 17.69 -0.05 -8.85
N VAL A 124 18.66 -0.98 -8.88
CA VAL A 124 18.36 -2.41 -9.00
C VAL A 124 17.70 -2.93 -7.72
N LEU A 125 18.20 -2.55 -6.55
CA LEU A 125 17.59 -2.92 -5.27
C LEU A 125 16.15 -2.40 -5.14
N ASN A 126 15.89 -1.14 -5.53
CA ASN A 126 14.55 -0.59 -5.54
C ASN A 126 13.60 -1.35 -6.47
N ARG A 127 14.11 -1.86 -7.60
CA ARG A 127 13.32 -2.73 -8.49
C ARG A 127 12.99 -4.06 -7.84
N ILE A 128 13.91 -4.65 -7.09
CA ILE A 128 13.66 -5.89 -6.33
C ILE A 128 12.59 -5.65 -5.27
N VAL A 129 12.68 -4.55 -4.50
CA VAL A 129 11.64 -4.14 -3.55
C VAL A 129 10.29 -3.99 -4.26
N GLY A 130 10.28 -3.42 -5.47
CA GLY A 130 9.07 -3.28 -6.28
C GLY A 130 8.37 -4.60 -6.64
N LEU A 131 9.08 -5.74 -6.63
CA LEU A 131 8.49 -7.07 -6.87
C LEU A 131 7.69 -7.59 -5.67
N GLY A 132 7.90 -7.05 -4.47
CA GLY A 132 7.23 -7.51 -3.25
C GLY A 132 5.70 -7.48 -3.34
N TYR A 133 5.13 -6.48 -4.02
CA TYR A 133 3.68 -6.38 -4.20
C TYR A 133 3.10 -7.48 -5.09
N ALA A 134 3.88 -8.02 -6.01
CA ALA A 134 3.46 -9.10 -6.91
C ALA A 134 3.44 -10.48 -6.22
N VAL A 135 4.12 -10.62 -5.08
CA VAL A 135 4.17 -11.88 -4.34
C VAL A 135 2.89 -12.06 -3.52
N PRO A 136 2.21 -13.24 -3.60
CA PRO A 136 1.04 -13.50 -2.77
C PRO A 136 1.34 -13.37 -1.27
N GLY A 137 0.41 -12.76 -0.51
CA GLY A 137 0.59 -12.50 0.92
C GLY A 137 0.90 -13.75 1.75
N SER A 138 0.26 -14.88 1.44
CA SER A 138 0.54 -16.18 2.09
C SER A 138 1.97 -16.69 1.87
N VAL A 139 2.55 -16.42 0.69
CA VAL A 139 3.93 -16.80 0.38
C VAL A 139 4.91 -15.93 1.15
N ILE A 140 4.65 -14.63 1.20
CA ILE A 140 5.43 -13.70 2.02
C ILE A 140 5.36 -14.12 3.50
N ALA A 141 4.18 -14.48 3.98
CA ALA A 141 3.99 -14.91 5.35
C ALA A 141 4.89 -16.09 5.73
N VAL A 142 4.87 -17.15 4.93
CA VAL A 142 5.71 -18.33 5.16
C VAL A 142 7.19 -17.98 5.00
N GLY A 143 7.53 -17.21 3.96
CA GLY A 143 8.90 -16.76 3.68
C GLY A 143 9.49 -15.89 4.79
N VAL A 144 8.67 -15.12 5.49
CA VAL A 144 9.05 -14.25 6.61
C VAL A 144 9.08 -15.03 7.92
N LEU A 145 8.09 -15.87 8.18
CA LEU A 145 7.95 -16.58 9.46
C LEU A 145 9.11 -17.52 9.74
N ILE A 146 9.56 -18.27 8.73
CA ILE A 146 10.64 -19.26 8.89
C ILE A 146 11.97 -18.60 9.33
N PRO A 147 12.51 -17.57 8.65
CA PRO A 147 13.74 -16.94 9.10
C PRO A 147 13.57 -16.16 10.41
N LEU A 148 12.44 -15.46 10.60
CA LEU A 148 12.19 -14.71 11.84
C LEU A 148 12.11 -15.62 13.07
N THR A 149 11.49 -16.79 12.95
CA THR A 149 11.44 -17.76 14.05
C THR A 149 12.84 -18.28 14.42
N ARG A 150 13.75 -18.37 13.43
CA ARG A 150 15.15 -18.74 13.72
C ARG A 150 15.89 -17.63 14.45
N VAL A 151 15.70 -16.38 14.00
CA VAL A 151 16.27 -15.20 14.65
C VAL A 151 15.72 -15.05 16.06
N ASP A 152 14.43 -15.25 16.26
CA ASP A 152 13.75 -15.17 17.56
C ASP A 152 14.34 -16.18 18.56
N ARG A 153 14.51 -17.42 18.12
CA ARG A 153 15.15 -18.45 18.96
C ARG A 153 16.60 -18.10 19.30
N TRP A 154 17.36 -17.60 18.34
CA TRP A 154 18.74 -17.18 18.58
C TRP A 154 18.80 -16.00 19.57
N LEU A 155 17.90 -15.02 19.45
CA LEU A 155 17.80 -13.90 20.40
C LEU A 155 17.37 -14.39 21.79
N ALA A 156 16.39 -15.30 21.88
CA ALA A 156 15.93 -15.85 23.17
C ALA A 156 17.04 -16.63 23.88
N GLN A 157 17.80 -17.45 23.16
CA GLN A 157 18.98 -18.17 23.73
C GLN A 157 20.07 -17.21 24.19
N GLY A 158 20.38 -16.18 23.42
CA GLY A 158 21.35 -15.15 23.82
C GLY A 158 20.89 -14.37 25.07
N TRP A 159 19.61 -14.05 25.14
CA TRP A 159 19.00 -13.38 26.30
C TRP A 159 19.07 -14.27 27.55
N GLU A 160 18.68 -15.53 27.42
CA GLU A 160 18.69 -16.49 28.53
C GLU A 160 20.12 -16.72 29.07
N ALA A 161 21.11 -16.78 28.17
CA ALA A 161 22.52 -16.89 28.54
C ALA A 161 23.05 -15.67 29.32
N LEU A 162 22.54 -14.48 29.07
CA LEU A 162 22.99 -13.22 29.68
C LEU A 162 22.21 -12.91 30.99
N TRP A 163 20.90 -13.19 31.01
CA TRP A 163 20.00 -12.73 32.07
C TRP A 163 19.34 -13.86 32.87
N GLY A 164 19.54 -15.11 32.44
CA GLY A 164 18.96 -16.29 33.11
C GLY A 164 17.43 -16.42 33.01
N THR A 165 16.79 -15.60 32.16
CA THR A 165 15.34 -15.61 31.98
C THR A 165 15.03 -15.80 30.50
N ASN A 166 14.02 -16.61 30.16
CA ASN A 166 13.58 -16.76 28.78
C ASN A 166 12.55 -15.68 28.43
N PRO A 167 12.85 -14.77 27.47
CA PRO A 167 11.94 -13.69 27.08
C PRO A 167 10.79 -14.16 26.18
N GLY A 168 10.76 -15.44 25.78
CA GLY A 168 9.83 -15.97 24.80
C GLY A 168 10.14 -15.52 23.37
N LEU A 169 9.11 -15.45 22.53
CA LEU A 169 9.20 -15.02 21.12
C LEU A 169 9.07 -13.50 21.03
N LEU A 170 10.18 -12.80 20.80
CA LEU A 170 10.23 -11.33 20.79
C LEU A 170 9.67 -10.72 19.49
N LEU A 171 9.96 -11.34 18.35
CA LEU A 171 9.55 -10.86 17.03
C LEU A 171 8.25 -11.51 16.58
N THR A 172 8.17 -12.83 16.64
CA THR A 172 7.02 -13.61 16.14
C THR A 172 5.90 -13.74 17.17
N GLY A 173 6.17 -13.46 18.43
CA GLY A 173 5.15 -13.40 19.50
C GLY A 173 4.33 -12.11 19.51
N GLY A 174 4.74 -11.07 18.75
CA GLY A 174 4.08 -9.79 18.67
C GLY A 174 3.76 -9.38 17.23
N ILE A 175 3.34 -8.12 17.06
CA ILE A 175 2.97 -7.55 15.73
C ILE A 175 4.19 -7.23 14.85
N ALA A 176 5.42 -7.37 15.35
CA ALA A 176 6.64 -7.01 14.62
C ALA A 176 6.84 -7.86 13.35
N ALA A 177 6.64 -9.18 13.46
CA ALA A 177 6.72 -10.09 12.32
C ALA A 177 5.67 -9.74 11.24
N LEU A 178 4.47 -9.37 11.69
CA LEU A 178 3.37 -8.98 10.80
C LEU A 178 3.67 -7.66 10.08
N ILE A 179 4.18 -6.64 10.80
CA ILE A 179 4.63 -5.38 10.20
C ILE A 179 5.73 -5.64 9.18
N TYR A 180 6.71 -6.49 9.49
CA TYR A 180 7.78 -6.84 8.57
C TYR A 180 7.25 -7.51 7.28
N ALA A 181 6.31 -8.45 7.41
CA ALA A 181 5.67 -9.07 6.25
C ALA A 181 4.91 -8.06 5.39
N TYR A 182 4.22 -7.12 6.01
CA TYR A 182 3.53 -6.05 5.30
C TYR A 182 4.50 -5.10 4.60
N LEU A 183 5.62 -4.75 5.25
CA LEU A 183 6.67 -3.95 4.62
C LEU A 183 7.26 -4.68 3.42
N ALA A 184 7.54 -5.99 3.51
CA ALA A 184 8.04 -6.78 2.39
C ALA A 184 7.10 -6.71 1.17
N ARG A 185 5.80 -6.54 1.39
CA ARG A 185 4.79 -6.45 0.33
C ARG A 185 4.48 -5.02 -0.10
N PHE A 186 4.13 -4.16 0.84
CA PHE A 186 3.53 -2.85 0.55
C PHE A 186 4.54 -1.71 0.45
N LEU A 187 5.81 -1.92 0.83
CA LEU A 187 6.87 -0.94 0.59
C LEU A 187 7.00 -0.58 -0.90
N ALA A 188 6.71 -1.53 -1.79
CA ALA A 188 6.68 -1.31 -3.23
C ALA A 188 5.75 -0.16 -3.64
N VAL A 189 4.54 -0.09 -3.06
CA VAL A 189 3.52 0.93 -3.35
C VAL A 189 4.01 2.31 -2.92
N ALA A 190 4.55 2.40 -1.69
CA ALA A 190 5.13 3.65 -1.18
C ALA A 190 6.32 4.09 -2.01
N LEU A 191 7.24 3.17 -2.33
CA LEU A 191 8.46 3.45 -3.07
C LEU A 191 8.16 3.98 -4.48
N GLN A 192 7.27 3.32 -5.23
CA GLN A 192 6.88 3.75 -6.57
C GLN A 192 6.23 5.14 -6.56
N THR A 193 5.38 5.42 -5.55
CA THR A 193 4.74 6.74 -5.39
C THR A 193 5.77 7.83 -5.10
N VAL A 194 6.73 7.56 -4.22
CA VAL A 194 7.79 8.50 -3.86
C VAL A 194 8.75 8.70 -5.03
N GLU A 195 9.21 7.64 -5.70
CA GLU A 195 10.11 7.72 -6.85
C GLU A 195 9.49 8.51 -8.01
N SER A 196 8.22 8.24 -8.33
CA SER A 196 7.48 8.99 -9.36
C SER A 196 7.42 10.49 -9.06
N SER A 197 7.24 10.85 -7.80
CA SER A 197 7.15 12.26 -7.38
C SER A 197 8.52 12.92 -7.29
N LEU A 198 9.52 12.20 -6.80
CA LEU A 198 10.91 12.66 -6.73
C LEU A 198 11.50 12.86 -8.13
N GLY A 199 11.08 12.05 -9.11
CA GLY A 199 11.46 12.18 -10.51
C GLY A 199 10.98 13.48 -11.19
N LYS A 200 9.95 14.15 -10.64
CA LYS A 200 9.47 15.45 -11.11
C LYS A 200 10.37 16.61 -10.67
N ILE A 201 11.19 16.42 -9.66
CA ILE A 201 12.14 17.42 -9.17
C ILE A 201 13.38 17.39 -10.06
N THR A 202 13.62 18.50 -10.76
CA THR A 202 14.70 18.61 -11.74
C THR A 202 16.09 18.63 -11.07
N PRO A 203 17.16 18.16 -11.72
CA PRO A 203 18.51 18.24 -11.20
C PRO A 203 18.96 19.68 -10.89
N ASN A 204 18.47 20.67 -11.63
CA ASN A 204 18.79 22.09 -11.42
C ASN A 204 18.39 22.58 -10.00
N MET A 205 17.35 21.98 -9.39
CA MET A 205 16.96 22.30 -8.02
C MET A 205 17.99 21.78 -7.01
N ASP A 206 18.60 20.62 -7.29
CA ASP A 206 19.67 20.06 -6.47
C ASP A 206 20.94 20.92 -6.60
N ASP A 207 21.23 21.40 -7.83
CA ASP A 207 22.37 22.28 -8.09
C ASP A 207 22.22 23.64 -7.41
N ALA A 208 21.03 24.25 -7.52
CA ALA A 208 20.71 25.50 -6.82
C ALA A 208 20.83 25.36 -5.29
N SER A 209 20.33 24.25 -4.74
CA SER A 209 20.45 23.95 -3.32
C SER A 209 21.92 23.83 -2.87
N ARG A 210 22.75 23.20 -3.68
CA ARG A 210 24.20 23.09 -3.43
C ARG A 210 24.91 24.44 -3.51
N SER A 211 24.55 25.28 -4.48
CA SER A 211 25.09 26.65 -4.61
C SER A 211 24.76 27.53 -3.40
N LEU A 212 23.62 27.26 -2.73
CA LEU A 212 23.24 27.89 -1.47
C LEU A 212 23.90 27.27 -0.22
N GLY A 213 24.85 26.31 -0.42
CA GLY A 213 25.59 25.67 0.66
C GLY A 213 24.85 24.53 1.38
N PHE A 214 23.70 24.06 0.87
CA PHE A 214 22.97 22.98 1.52
C PHE A 214 23.62 21.61 1.20
N GLY A 215 23.91 20.87 2.27
CA GLY A 215 24.31 19.47 2.16
C GLY A 215 23.14 18.56 1.78
N LYS A 216 23.42 17.31 1.43
CA LYS A 216 22.41 16.32 0.95
C LYS A 216 21.20 16.21 1.88
N TRP A 217 21.41 16.11 3.19
CA TRP A 217 20.33 16.01 4.17
C TRP A 217 19.50 17.29 4.31
N ALA A 218 20.17 18.44 4.27
CA ALA A 218 19.49 19.74 4.30
C ALA A 218 18.62 19.94 3.04
N THR A 219 19.12 19.52 1.86
CA THR A 219 18.36 19.53 0.60
C THR A 219 17.13 18.64 0.70
N LEU A 220 17.29 17.40 1.20
CA LEU A 220 16.14 16.50 1.41
C LEU A 220 15.09 17.19 2.29
N ARG A 221 15.49 17.66 3.48
CA ARG A 221 14.54 18.16 4.49
C ARG A 221 13.91 19.50 4.11
N ARG A 222 14.70 20.44 3.54
CA ARG A 222 14.25 21.83 3.29
C ARG A 222 13.67 22.04 1.89
N VAL A 223 14.05 21.21 0.91
CA VAL A 223 13.62 21.37 -0.48
C VAL A 223 12.70 20.23 -0.89
N HIS A 224 13.18 18.97 -0.81
CA HIS A 224 12.42 17.85 -1.36
C HIS A 224 11.21 17.48 -0.50
N MET A 225 11.34 17.34 0.83
CA MET A 225 10.24 16.93 1.71
C MET A 225 9.02 17.86 1.62
N PRO A 226 9.16 19.20 1.64
CA PRO A 226 8.03 20.11 1.44
C PRO A 226 7.35 19.94 0.07
N MET A 227 8.12 19.67 -0.98
CA MET A 227 7.58 19.45 -2.33
C MET A 227 6.87 18.11 -2.45
N LEU A 228 7.34 17.08 -1.73
CA LEU A 228 6.81 15.71 -1.76
C LEU A 228 5.65 15.49 -0.80
N ARG A 229 5.33 16.41 0.11
CA ARG A 229 4.36 16.20 1.21
C ARG A 229 3.02 15.60 0.75
N GLY A 230 2.48 16.06 -0.38
CA GLY A 230 1.23 15.55 -0.92
C GLY A 230 1.35 14.09 -1.40
N SER A 231 2.46 13.77 -2.06
CA SER A 231 2.75 12.41 -2.54
C SER A 231 3.09 11.46 -1.39
N LEU A 232 3.77 11.94 -0.35
CA LEU A 232 4.05 11.15 0.85
C LEU A 232 2.77 10.79 1.59
N LEU A 233 1.84 11.73 1.72
CA LEU A 233 0.53 11.46 2.29
C LEU A 233 -0.25 10.46 1.44
N THR A 234 -0.24 10.62 0.12
CA THR A 234 -0.87 9.65 -0.80
C THR A 234 -0.25 8.25 -0.66
N ALA A 235 1.08 8.16 -0.63
CA ALA A 235 1.80 6.90 -0.42
C ALA A 235 1.40 6.23 0.90
N GLY A 236 1.36 7.00 1.99
CA GLY A 236 0.93 6.53 3.30
C GLY A 236 -0.51 6.03 3.32
N LEU A 237 -1.43 6.79 2.71
CA LEU A 237 -2.83 6.39 2.61
C LEU A 237 -3.03 5.12 1.78
N LEU A 238 -2.30 4.95 0.68
CA LEU A 238 -2.37 3.73 -0.14
C LEU A 238 -1.89 2.51 0.66
N VAL A 239 -0.74 2.61 1.32
CA VAL A 239 -0.24 1.53 2.18
C VAL A 239 -1.19 1.25 3.33
N PHE A 240 -1.71 2.28 3.99
CA PHE A 240 -2.67 2.15 5.07
C PHE A 240 -3.90 1.33 4.67
N VAL A 241 -4.50 1.66 3.52
CA VAL A 241 -5.67 0.92 3.01
C VAL A 241 -5.31 -0.51 2.61
N ASP A 242 -4.16 -0.70 1.98
CA ASP A 242 -3.71 -2.04 1.59
C ASP A 242 -3.49 -2.94 2.82
N VAL A 243 -2.97 -2.41 3.92
CA VAL A 243 -2.81 -3.13 5.19
C VAL A 243 -4.16 -3.40 5.86
N MET A 244 -5.08 -2.42 5.86
CA MET A 244 -6.42 -2.59 6.47
C MET A 244 -7.20 -3.77 5.90
N LYS A 245 -7.02 -4.07 4.62
CA LYS A 245 -7.71 -5.18 3.93
C LYS A 245 -6.85 -6.44 3.79
N GLU A 246 -5.60 -6.44 4.34
CA GLU A 246 -4.70 -7.58 4.17
C GLU A 246 -5.15 -8.75 5.05
N LEU A 247 -5.45 -9.87 4.41
CA LEU A 247 -5.95 -11.07 5.04
C LEU A 247 -4.95 -12.25 5.01
N PRO A 248 -4.40 -12.67 3.84
CA PRO A 248 -3.60 -13.88 3.72
C PRO A 248 -2.36 -13.91 4.62
N ALA A 249 -1.61 -12.81 4.71
CA ALA A 249 -0.44 -12.75 5.58
C ALA A 249 -0.84 -12.66 7.04
N THR A 250 -1.93 -11.93 7.35
CA THR A 250 -2.45 -11.77 8.70
C THR A 250 -2.86 -13.11 9.31
N LEU A 251 -3.61 -13.93 8.57
CA LEU A 251 -4.07 -15.25 9.05
C LEU A 251 -2.92 -16.18 9.45
N VAL A 252 -1.76 -16.05 8.78
CA VAL A 252 -0.60 -16.93 9.00
C VAL A 252 0.31 -16.43 10.13
N ILE A 253 0.50 -15.08 10.24
CA ILE A 253 1.54 -14.50 11.12
C ILE A 253 0.95 -13.90 12.39
N ARG A 254 -0.33 -13.56 12.42
CA ARG A 254 -0.91 -12.85 13.57
C ARG A 254 -0.61 -13.54 14.90
N PRO A 255 -0.29 -12.77 15.96
CA PRO A 255 -0.15 -13.32 17.30
C PRO A 255 -1.45 -13.91 17.83
N PHE A 256 -1.37 -14.73 18.85
CA PHE A 256 -2.55 -15.20 19.59
C PHE A 256 -3.34 -14.01 20.12
N ASN A 257 -4.66 -14.09 20.04
CA ASN A 257 -5.60 -13.06 20.49
C ASN A 257 -5.46 -11.69 19.79
N PHE A 258 -4.79 -11.65 18.64
CA PHE A 258 -4.69 -10.45 17.82
C PHE A 258 -5.49 -10.61 16.55
N ASP A 259 -6.73 -10.12 16.57
CA ASP A 259 -7.61 -10.11 15.40
C ASP A 259 -7.70 -8.72 14.79
N THR A 260 -7.93 -8.68 13.48
CA THR A 260 -8.19 -7.48 12.69
C THR A 260 -9.61 -7.52 12.12
N LEU A 261 -10.10 -6.40 11.61
CA LEU A 261 -11.39 -6.37 10.91
C LEU A 261 -11.42 -7.35 9.73
N ALA A 262 -10.31 -7.49 8.98
CA ALA A 262 -10.22 -8.41 7.85
C ALA A 262 -10.28 -9.88 8.29
N THR A 263 -9.58 -10.26 9.37
CA THR A 263 -9.62 -11.63 9.90
C THR A 263 -10.99 -11.96 10.47
N GLN A 264 -11.62 -11.04 11.18
CA GLN A 264 -12.97 -11.22 11.73
C GLN A 264 -14.01 -11.38 10.63
N ALA A 265 -14.00 -10.49 9.62
CA ALA A 265 -14.91 -10.59 8.48
C ALA A 265 -14.78 -11.93 7.76
N HIS A 266 -13.53 -12.41 7.58
CA HIS A 266 -13.27 -13.70 6.95
C HIS A 266 -13.78 -14.87 7.81
N THR A 267 -13.51 -14.88 9.12
CA THR A 267 -13.95 -15.97 10.02
C THR A 267 -15.47 -16.06 10.04
N LEU A 268 -16.15 -14.91 10.21
CA LEU A 268 -17.62 -14.89 10.20
C LEU A 268 -18.21 -15.31 8.85
N ALA A 269 -17.58 -14.90 7.75
CA ALA A 269 -18.02 -15.32 6.41
C ALA A 269 -17.79 -16.82 6.18
N ALA A 270 -16.70 -17.39 6.69
CA ALA A 270 -16.41 -18.83 6.62
C ALA A 270 -17.39 -19.67 7.46
N ASP A 271 -17.90 -19.08 8.54
CA ASP A 271 -18.93 -19.67 9.42
C ASP A 271 -20.36 -19.42 8.91
N GLU A 272 -20.52 -18.96 7.66
CA GLU A 272 -21.81 -18.61 7.01
C GLU A 272 -22.58 -17.47 7.71
N ARG A 273 -21.93 -16.69 8.60
CA ARG A 273 -22.50 -15.56 9.35
C ARG A 273 -22.26 -14.24 8.62
N LEU A 274 -22.74 -14.14 7.37
CA LEU A 274 -22.48 -13.00 6.48
C LEU A 274 -23.06 -11.68 7.02
N ALA A 275 -24.20 -11.71 7.69
CA ALA A 275 -24.81 -10.51 8.28
C ALA A 275 -23.87 -9.88 9.32
N GLU A 276 -23.29 -10.68 10.21
CA GLU A 276 -22.33 -10.21 11.21
C GLU A 276 -20.99 -9.76 10.60
N ALA A 277 -20.53 -10.44 9.53
CA ALA A 277 -19.33 -10.06 8.79
C ALA A 277 -19.47 -8.70 8.10
N SER A 278 -20.69 -8.30 7.75
CA SER A 278 -20.98 -7.10 6.97
C SER A 278 -20.52 -5.81 7.63
N THR A 279 -20.60 -5.70 8.96
CA THR A 279 -20.17 -4.51 9.72
C THR A 279 -18.65 -4.26 9.56
N ALA A 280 -17.83 -5.30 9.75
CA ALA A 280 -16.38 -5.21 9.59
C ALA A 280 -16.01 -4.92 8.12
N ALA A 281 -16.67 -5.58 7.17
CA ALA A 281 -16.45 -5.36 5.74
C ALA A 281 -16.79 -3.92 5.31
N LEU A 282 -17.89 -3.36 5.78
CA LEU A 282 -18.29 -1.98 5.48
C LEU A 282 -17.29 -0.95 5.99
N ILE A 283 -16.72 -1.16 7.18
CA ILE A 283 -15.67 -0.25 7.70
C ILE A 283 -14.41 -0.32 6.84
N ILE A 284 -13.97 -1.51 6.43
CA ILE A 284 -12.83 -1.66 5.52
C ILE A 284 -13.10 -0.91 4.20
N VAL A 285 -14.32 -1.04 3.64
CA VAL A 285 -14.71 -0.32 2.43
C VAL A 285 -14.73 1.19 2.65
N ALA A 286 -15.31 1.68 3.75
CA ALA A 286 -15.36 3.10 4.08
C ALA A 286 -13.95 3.70 4.20
N VAL A 287 -13.04 3.00 4.89
CA VAL A 287 -11.63 3.40 5.00
C VAL A 287 -10.94 3.38 3.63
N GLY A 288 -11.23 2.38 2.78
CA GLY A 288 -10.70 2.27 1.42
C GLY A 288 -11.10 3.43 0.50
N LEU A 289 -12.25 4.07 0.75
CA LEU A 289 -12.69 5.23 0.00
C LEU A 289 -11.92 6.53 0.33
N LEU A 290 -11.28 6.63 1.50
CA LEU A 290 -10.57 7.84 1.93
C LEU A 290 -9.47 8.29 0.95
N PRO A 291 -8.53 7.43 0.50
CA PRO A 291 -7.53 7.83 -0.49
C PRO A 291 -8.15 8.24 -1.81
N MET A 292 -9.21 7.56 -2.24
CA MET A 292 -9.91 7.86 -3.49
C MET A 292 -10.50 9.28 -3.47
N PHE A 293 -11.18 9.67 -2.40
CA PHE A 293 -11.69 11.03 -2.22
C PHE A 293 -10.56 12.06 -2.14
N TRP A 294 -9.48 11.74 -1.44
CA TRP A 294 -8.32 12.63 -1.32
C TRP A 294 -7.66 12.89 -2.68
N ILE A 295 -7.36 11.83 -3.42
CA ILE A 295 -6.73 11.92 -4.75
C ILE A 295 -7.63 12.68 -5.72
N SER A 296 -8.93 12.39 -5.73
CA SER A 296 -9.91 13.08 -6.57
C SER A 296 -9.95 14.59 -6.28
N ARG A 297 -9.93 14.97 -4.99
CA ARG A 297 -9.88 16.39 -4.59
C ARG A 297 -8.57 17.07 -5.00
N GLN A 298 -7.43 16.36 -4.94
CA GLN A 298 -6.16 16.93 -5.39
C GLN A 298 -6.16 17.19 -6.89
N ILE A 299 -6.65 16.24 -7.70
CA ILE A 299 -6.76 16.40 -9.16
C ILE A 299 -7.65 17.59 -9.52
N LEU A 300 -8.80 17.74 -8.86
CA LEU A 300 -9.72 18.85 -9.08
C LEU A 300 -9.11 20.21 -8.71
N ARG A 301 -8.32 20.27 -7.62
CA ARG A 301 -7.63 21.51 -7.21
C ARG A 301 -6.55 21.96 -8.20
N VAL A 302 -5.80 21.02 -8.75
CA VAL A 302 -4.79 21.32 -9.79
C VAL A 302 -5.47 21.88 -11.03
N ARG A 303 -6.57 21.27 -11.49
CA ARG A 303 -7.34 21.75 -12.67
C ARG A 303 -7.92 23.16 -12.48
N ARG A 304 -8.34 23.54 -11.25
CA ARG A 304 -8.88 24.89 -10.98
C ARG A 304 -7.82 26.00 -10.93
N ARG A 305 -6.55 25.65 -10.80
CA ARG A 305 -5.44 26.65 -10.80
C ARG A 305 -4.87 26.91 -12.19
N GLU A 306 -5.23 26.07 -13.16
CA GLU A 306 -4.73 26.13 -14.54
C GLU A 306 -5.80 26.66 -15.54
N GLY A 307 -7.03 26.84 -15.11
CA GLY A 307 -8.12 27.50 -15.88
C GLY A 307 -8.53 28.81 -15.22
#